data_eff8660d8075515fce3d3595215c4b2a
#
_entry.id   eff8660d8075515fce3d3595215c4b2a
#
_cell.length_a   1.000
_cell.length_b   1.000
_cell.length_c   1.000
_cell.angle_alpha   90.00
_cell.angle_beta   90.00
_cell.angle_gamma   90.00
#
_symmetry.space_group_name_H-M   'P 1'
#
loop_
_entity.id
_entity.type
_entity.pdbx_description
1 polymer ?
#
loop_
_entity_poly.entity_id
_entity_poly.type
_entity_poly.pdbx_seq_one_letter_code
_entity_poly.pdbx_strand_id
1 'polypeptide(L)'
;MLEVFIPSYHRATNIKTAKFLVQKGYEAKKIHIIIDDEAEDNLIYKEEVNKLGCNLHIFNMEESRRRYDYIHRPSKSRRSAGQARNMFYDIAKKEGIEFYLVMDDDTTGFEIRPYGVYRRMATIDELNLVYNSIKEFMQRQKIGVFGLSQTGDMFARTNTKILRNKVMNTTFIDTRFIYRGERGVQDNDTSQFVGVMNEGFFTGSLASGLVLKQTSSATASGGLTDLYNECKLLNKSLIVPIQFPSLCHAEKQKRNGGRIHHKINNKHLSPKLIQGKRSNIAWDTYKEDTPFTNEPIRKNGTE
;
A
#
# COMPACT_ATOMS: atom_id res chain seq x y z
N MET A 1 4.71 -12.21 -14.92
CA MET A 1 4.63 -11.91 -13.46
C MET A 1 4.92 -10.45 -13.22
N LEU A 2 4.32 -9.84 -12.19
CA LEU A 2 4.58 -8.44 -11.82
C LEU A 2 5.89 -8.32 -11.03
N GLU A 3 6.49 -7.14 -11.03
CA GLU A 3 7.57 -6.80 -10.09
C GLU A 3 7.00 -6.66 -8.69
N VAL A 4 7.65 -7.23 -7.68
CA VAL A 4 7.24 -7.21 -6.28
C VAL A 4 8.31 -6.51 -5.44
N PHE A 5 7.95 -5.42 -4.78
CA PHE A 5 8.84 -4.65 -3.92
C PHE A 5 8.50 -4.92 -2.45
N ILE A 6 9.51 -5.29 -1.67
CA ILE A 6 9.38 -5.71 -0.28
C ILE A 6 10.30 -4.83 0.58
N PRO A 7 9.75 -3.91 1.41
CA PRO A 7 10.54 -3.22 2.41
C PRO A 7 10.90 -4.18 3.53
N SER A 8 12.14 -4.17 3.99
CA SER A 8 12.55 -4.99 5.12
C SER A 8 13.50 -4.23 6.04
N TYR A 9 13.44 -4.51 7.34
CA TYR A 9 14.27 -3.90 8.36
C TYR A 9 14.49 -4.84 9.54
N HIS A 10 15.76 -5.13 9.86
CA HIS A 10 16.18 -6.08 10.91
C HIS A 10 15.52 -7.47 10.82
N ARG A 11 15.32 -7.97 9.60
CA ARG A 11 14.73 -9.28 9.30
C ARG A 11 15.47 -10.03 8.20
N ALA A 12 16.78 -9.78 8.03
CA ALA A 12 17.56 -10.33 6.93
C ALA A 12 17.39 -11.85 6.75
N THR A 13 17.39 -12.62 7.86
CA THR A 13 17.21 -14.07 7.84
C THR A 13 15.74 -14.52 7.80
N ASN A 14 14.78 -13.61 7.87
CA ASN A 14 13.37 -13.93 8.03
C ASN A 14 12.43 -13.12 7.12
N ILE A 15 12.83 -12.90 5.87
CA ILE A 15 11.99 -12.26 4.85
C ILE A 15 10.97 -13.28 4.36
N LYS A 16 9.89 -13.47 5.15
CA LYS A 16 8.88 -14.52 4.91
C LYS A 16 8.23 -14.41 3.55
N THR A 17 7.91 -13.19 3.13
CA THR A 17 7.26 -12.91 1.84
C THR A 17 8.11 -13.39 0.67
N ALA A 18 9.39 -13.03 0.61
CA ALA A 18 10.27 -13.46 -0.46
C ALA A 18 10.44 -14.97 -0.47
N LYS A 19 10.70 -15.58 0.70
CA LYS A 19 10.83 -17.03 0.83
C LYS A 19 9.56 -17.76 0.37
N PHE A 20 8.40 -17.29 0.79
CA PHE A 20 7.11 -17.83 0.39
C PHE A 20 6.90 -17.75 -1.13
N LEU A 21 7.13 -16.59 -1.73
CA LEU A 21 6.94 -16.40 -3.18
C LEU A 21 7.87 -17.32 -3.99
N VAL A 22 9.16 -17.35 -3.67
CA VAL A 22 10.15 -18.20 -4.35
C VAL A 22 9.81 -19.67 -4.19
N GLN A 23 9.46 -20.13 -2.98
CA GLN A 23 9.06 -21.53 -2.72
C GLN A 23 7.80 -21.93 -3.50
N LYS A 24 6.93 -20.99 -3.80
CA LYS A 24 5.72 -21.24 -4.61
C LYS A 24 5.94 -21.11 -6.11
N GLY A 25 7.16 -20.83 -6.56
CA GLY A 25 7.53 -20.74 -7.97
C GLY A 25 7.37 -19.34 -8.58
N TYR A 26 7.28 -18.29 -7.75
CA TYR A 26 7.38 -16.94 -8.26
C TYR A 26 8.80 -16.68 -8.77
N GLU A 27 8.93 -15.99 -9.89
CA GLU A 27 10.23 -15.68 -10.50
C GLU A 27 11.05 -14.78 -9.57
N ALA A 28 12.15 -15.31 -9.01
CA ALA A 28 12.96 -14.61 -8.00
C ALA A 28 13.49 -13.26 -8.50
N LYS A 29 13.83 -13.14 -9.79
CA LYS A 29 14.29 -11.88 -10.41
C LYS A 29 13.22 -10.79 -10.48
N LYS A 30 11.96 -11.12 -10.24
CA LYS A 30 10.85 -10.18 -10.11
C LYS A 30 10.61 -9.72 -8.67
N ILE A 31 11.43 -10.17 -7.73
CA ILE A 31 11.31 -9.84 -6.31
C ILE A 31 12.45 -8.91 -5.93
N HIS A 32 12.10 -7.71 -5.45
CA HIS A 32 13.02 -6.65 -5.05
C HIS A 32 12.93 -6.43 -3.55
N ILE A 33 13.99 -6.75 -2.83
CA ILE A 33 14.12 -6.47 -1.40
C ILE A 33 14.78 -5.10 -1.24
N ILE A 34 14.19 -4.23 -0.43
CA ILE A 34 14.64 -2.84 -0.29
C ILE A 34 14.92 -2.54 1.17
N ILE A 35 16.14 -2.11 1.44
CA ILE A 35 16.66 -1.77 2.76
C ILE A 35 17.35 -0.41 2.72
N ASP A 36 17.53 0.21 3.86
CA ASP A 36 18.31 1.44 3.97
C ASP A 36 19.81 1.16 4.20
N ASP A 37 20.65 2.16 3.91
CA ASP A 37 22.11 2.06 4.06
C ASP A 37 22.57 2.14 5.52
N GLU A 38 21.71 2.57 6.45
CA GLU A 38 22.01 2.64 7.87
C GLU A 38 21.71 1.33 8.63
N ALA A 39 21.18 0.29 7.95
CA ALA A 39 20.86 -0.98 8.59
C ALA A 39 22.13 -1.78 8.92
N GLU A 40 22.28 -2.21 10.18
CA GLU A 40 23.47 -2.92 10.67
C GLU A 40 23.63 -4.32 10.06
N ASP A 41 22.54 -4.93 9.58
CA ASP A 41 22.50 -6.28 9.01
C ASP A 41 22.56 -6.31 7.47
N ASN A 42 23.05 -5.24 6.84
CA ASN A 42 23.16 -5.12 5.38
C ASN A 42 23.95 -6.25 4.72
N LEU A 43 25.01 -6.74 5.37
CA LEU A 43 25.81 -7.87 4.84
C LEU A 43 24.97 -9.16 4.85
N ILE A 44 24.22 -9.40 5.91
CA ILE A 44 23.34 -10.58 6.02
C ILE A 44 22.24 -10.51 4.94
N TYR A 45 21.68 -9.32 4.70
CA TYR A 45 20.73 -9.15 3.58
C TYR A 45 21.33 -9.50 2.23
N LYS A 46 22.57 -9.05 1.94
CA LYS A 46 23.24 -9.40 0.68
C LYS A 46 23.37 -10.90 0.48
N GLU A 47 23.76 -11.63 1.53
CA GLU A 47 23.87 -13.09 1.47
C GLU A 47 22.51 -13.78 1.29
N GLU A 48 21.53 -13.44 2.12
CA GLU A 48 20.23 -14.11 2.11
C GLU A 48 19.44 -13.81 0.83
N VAL A 49 19.46 -12.58 0.35
CA VAL A 49 18.78 -12.19 -0.90
C VAL A 49 19.44 -12.87 -2.11
N ASN A 50 20.79 -12.97 -2.11
CA ASN A 50 21.51 -13.69 -3.16
C ASN A 50 21.19 -15.19 -3.15
N LYS A 51 21.09 -15.83 -1.99
CA LYS A 51 20.66 -17.25 -1.86
C LYS A 51 19.26 -17.48 -2.44
N LEU A 52 18.36 -16.51 -2.29
CA LEU A 52 17.02 -16.56 -2.87
C LEU A 52 16.99 -16.26 -4.38
N GLY A 53 18.06 -15.68 -4.93
CA GLY A 53 18.13 -15.24 -6.32
C GLY A 53 17.31 -13.96 -6.60
N CYS A 54 16.90 -13.24 -5.56
CA CYS A 54 16.14 -11.99 -5.64
C CYS A 54 17.07 -10.79 -5.93
N ASN A 55 16.48 -9.60 -6.14
CA ASN A 55 17.20 -8.35 -6.28
C ASN A 55 17.27 -7.64 -4.92
N LEU A 56 18.42 -7.08 -4.59
CA LEU A 56 18.60 -6.24 -3.41
C LEU A 56 18.85 -4.78 -3.83
N HIS A 57 18.07 -3.87 -3.27
CA HIS A 57 18.27 -2.44 -3.40
C HIS A 57 18.57 -1.83 -2.04
N ILE A 58 19.62 -1.03 -1.99
CA ILE A 58 20.03 -0.30 -0.78
C ILE A 58 19.89 1.18 -1.12
N PHE A 59 18.99 1.89 -0.43
CA PHE A 59 18.79 3.31 -0.64
C PHE A 59 19.49 4.14 0.44
N ASN A 60 19.88 5.36 0.07
CA ASN A 60 20.46 6.30 1.00
C ASN A 60 19.36 6.94 1.86
N MET A 61 19.41 6.70 3.16
CA MET A 61 18.40 7.17 4.11
C MET A 61 18.41 8.70 4.23
N GLU A 62 19.57 9.32 4.20
CA GLU A 62 19.68 10.78 4.30
C GLU A 62 19.12 11.48 3.04
N GLU A 63 19.39 10.92 1.86
CA GLU A 63 18.77 11.39 0.62
C GLU A 63 17.24 11.26 0.67
N SER A 64 16.72 10.12 1.13
CA SER A 64 15.29 9.91 1.32
C SER A 64 14.68 10.96 2.26
N ARG A 65 15.36 11.29 3.35
CA ARG A 65 14.93 12.32 4.30
C ARG A 65 14.89 13.72 3.68
N ARG A 66 15.80 14.04 2.80
CA ARG A 66 15.85 15.35 2.11
C ARG A 66 14.84 15.49 1.00
N ARG A 67 14.57 14.38 0.31
CA ARG A 67 13.73 14.38 -0.90
C ARG A 67 12.24 14.42 -0.61
N TYR A 68 11.82 13.83 0.50
CA TYR A 68 10.42 13.71 0.86
C TYR A 68 10.11 14.48 2.13
N ASP A 69 8.99 15.22 2.12
CA ASP A 69 8.47 15.93 3.27
C ASP A 69 7.96 14.93 4.32
N TYR A 70 8.82 14.62 5.29
CA TYR A 70 8.42 13.80 6.42
C TYR A 70 7.96 14.66 7.59
N ILE A 71 6.79 14.35 8.12
CA ILE A 71 6.40 14.86 9.42
C ILE A 71 7.16 14.03 10.46
N HIS A 72 8.27 14.61 10.92
CA HIS A 72 9.09 14.03 11.95
C HIS A 72 8.39 14.04 13.29
N ARG A 73 8.62 12.98 14.02
CA ARG A 73 8.38 12.93 15.46
C ARG A 73 9.71 13.02 16.19
N PRO A 74 9.71 13.56 17.41
CA PRO A 74 10.78 13.31 18.36
C PRO A 74 10.77 11.81 18.70
N SER A 75 11.50 11.02 17.97
CA SER A 75 11.72 9.59 18.19
C SER A 75 13.19 9.32 17.95
N LYS A 76 13.77 8.43 18.73
CA LYS A 76 15.13 7.95 18.54
C LYS A 76 15.27 7.22 17.22
N SER A 77 14.23 6.47 16.83
CA SER A 77 14.14 5.83 15.53
C SER A 77 13.48 6.78 14.52
N ARG A 78 14.26 7.35 13.63
CA ARG A 78 13.78 8.19 12.52
C ARG A 78 13.35 7.38 11.30
N ARG A 79 13.22 6.07 11.43
CA ARG A 79 12.91 5.14 10.35
C ARG A 79 11.43 4.84 10.26
N SER A 80 10.93 4.69 9.05
CA SER A 80 9.58 4.22 8.78
C SER A 80 9.52 3.45 7.47
N ALA A 81 8.55 2.56 7.34
CA ALA A 81 8.29 1.86 6.08
C ALA A 81 7.95 2.83 4.93
N GLY A 82 7.42 4.01 5.24
CA GLY A 82 7.13 5.05 4.25
C GLY A 82 8.37 5.53 3.52
N GLN A 83 9.52 5.61 4.17
CA GLN A 83 10.77 5.99 3.51
C GLN A 83 11.15 4.99 2.43
N ALA A 84 11.13 3.70 2.75
CA ALA A 84 11.38 2.66 1.76
C ALA A 84 10.34 2.67 0.63
N ARG A 85 9.06 2.82 0.95
CA ARG A 85 7.98 2.85 -0.04
C ARG A 85 8.07 4.03 -1.00
N ASN A 86 8.54 5.19 -0.53
CA ASN A 86 8.83 6.31 -1.40
C ASN A 86 9.96 5.99 -2.40
N MET A 87 11.01 5.32 -1.93
CA MET A 87 12.12 4.93 -2.79
C MET A 87 11.72 3.88 -3.84
N PHE A 88 10.70 3.06 -3.58
CA PHE A 88 10.20 2.09 -4.57
C PHE A 88 9.75 2.75 -5.87
N TYR A 89 9.04 3.86 -5.76
CA TYR A 89 8.61 4.60 -6.92
C TYR A 89 9.80 5.09 -7.77
N ASP A 90 10.83 5.61 -7.11
CA ASP A 90 12.02 6.10 -7.80
C ASP A 90 12.82 4.97 -8.45
N ILE A 91 12.98 3.86 -7.74
CA ILE A 91 13.64 2.66 -8.27
C ILE A 91 12.85 2.14 -9.49
N ALA A 92 11.53 1.99 -9.35
CA ALA A 92 10.67 1.53 -10.43
C ALA A 92 10.77 2.44 -11.67
N LYS A 93 10.73 3.76 -11.47
CA LYS A 93 10.90 4.73 -12.57
C LYS A 93 12.27 4.61 -13.23
N LYS A 94 13.33 4.49 -12.45
CA LYS A 94 14.70 4.34 -12.95
C LYS A 94 14.89 3.06 -13.77
N GLU A 95 14.23 1.97 -13.36
CA GLU A 95 14.30 0.66 -14.01
C GLU A 95 13.26 0.48 -15.12
N GLY A 96 12.45 1.50 -15.41
CA GLY A 96 11.41 1.44 -16.45
C GLY A 96 10.22 0.54 -16.08
N ILE A 97 10.02 0.29 -14.79
CA ILE A 97 8.91 -0.51 -14.29
C ILE A 97 7.65 0.37 -14.21
N GLU A 98 6.69 0.12 -15.09
CA GLU A 98 5.44 0.90 -15.14
C GLU A 98 4.44 0.52 -14.06
N PHE A 99 4.49 -0.73 -13.60
CA PHE A 99 3.51 -1.28 -12.66
C PHE A 99 4.16 -2.27 -11.71
N TYR A 100 3.95 -2.09 -10.42
CA TYR A 100 4.54 -2.95 -9.40
C TYR A 100 3.61 -3.20 -8.23
N LEU A 101 3.94 -4.23 -7.46
CA LEU A 101 3.25 -4.63 -6.24
C LEU A 101 4.17 -4.39 -5.04
N VAL A 102 3.67 -3.71 -4.02
CA VAL A 102 4.34 -3.60 -2.71
C VAL A 102 3.74 -4.61 -1.76
N MET A 103 4.58 -5.36 -1.06
CA MET A 103 4.18 -6.31 -0.01
C MET A 103 5.06 -6.12 1.22
N ASP A 104 4.48 -6.28 2.40
CA ASP A 104 5.27 -6.33 3.64
C ASP A 104 6.10 -7.64 3.71
N ASP A 105 7.18 -7.65 4.48
CA ASP A 105 8.13 -8.78 4.55
C ASP A 105 7.64 -9.99 5.35
N ASP A 106 6.46 -9.89 5.97
CA ASP A 106 5.88 -10.90 6.87
C ASP A 106 4.66 -11.65 6.30
N THR A 107 4.39 -11.51 5.01
CA THR A 107 3.34 -12.26 4.31
C THR A 107 3.71 -13.73 4.20
N THR A 108 2.77 -14.61 4.55
CA THR A 108 2.96 -16.06 4.56
C THR A 108 2.09 -16.79 3.54
N GLY A 109 1.25 -16.06 2.81
CA GLY A 109 0.40 -16.67 1.78
C GLY A 109 -0.77 -15.80 1.38
N PHE A 110 -1.54 -16.32 0.46
CA PHE A 110 -2.80 -15.78 0.00
C PHE A 110 -3.87 -16.85 0.04
N GLU A 111 -5.04 -16.49 0.54
CA GLU A 111 -6.22 -17.34 0.52
C GLU A 111 -7.20 -16.80 -0.51
N ILE A 112 -7.68 -17.64 -1.39
CA ILE A 112 -8.81 -17.33 -2.26
C ILE A 112 -10.12 -17.83 -1.64
N ARG A 113 -11.20 -17.11 -1.92
CA ARG A 113 -12.54 -17.41 -1.45
C ARG A 113 -13.53 -17.41 -2.63
N PRO A 114 -13.49 -18.44 -3.48
CA PRO A 114 -14.44 -18.57 -4.56
C PRO A 114 -15.87 -18.59 -4.01
N TYR A 115 -16.75 -17.84 -4.64
CA TYR A 115 -18.18 -17.79 -4.28
C TYR A 115 -18.52 -17.44 -2.83
N GLY A 116 -17.53 -16.87 -2.08
CA GLY A 116 -17.78 -16.37 -0.73
C GLY A 116 -17.86 -17.42 0.39
N VAL A 117 -17.78 -18.70 0.08
CA VAL A 117 -18.05 -19.78 1.03
C VAL A 117 -16.79 -20.58 1.39
N TYR A 118 -15.96 -20.91 0.44
CA TYR A 118 -14.80 -21.76 0.62
C TYR A 118 -13.49 -20.99 0.63
N ARG A 119 -12.58 -21.35 1.52
CA ARG A 119 -11.23 -20.76 1.63
C ARG A 119 -10.16 -21.81 1.37
N ARG A 120 -9.24 -21.52 0.51
CA ARG A 120 -8.04 -22.32 0.29
C ARG A 120 -6.86 -21.44 -0.09
N MET A 121 -5.66 -21.98 0.04
CA MET A 121 -4.46 -21.28 -0.43
C MET A 121 -4.53 -21.07 -1.95
N ALA A 122 -4.19 -19.89 -2.40
CA ALA A 122 -4.04 -19.58 -3.81
C ALA A 122 -2.77 -20.20 -4.38
N THR A 123 -2.83 -20.66 -5.63
CA THR A 123 -1.65 -21.02 -6.42
C THR A 123 -0.97 -19.77 -6.99
N ILE A 124 0.26 -19.90 -7.47
CA ILE A 124 0.96 -18.78 -8.14
C ILE A 124 0.25 -18.35 -9.41
N ASP A 125 -0.30 -19.30 -10.17
CA ASP A 125 -1.04 -18.99 -11.40
C ASP A 125 -2.31 -18.19 -11.12
N GLU A 126 -3.03 -18.55 -10.06
CA GLU A 126 -4.19 -17.79 -9.60
C GLU A 126 -3.82 -16.39 -9.11
N LEU A 127 -2.69 -16.25 -8.41
CA LEU A 127 -2.17 -14.94 -8.02
C LEU A 127 -1.83 -14.08 -9.23
N ASN A 128 -1.13 -14.65 -10.21
CA ASN A 128 -0.77 -13.96 -11.45
C ASN A 128 -2.01 -13.54 -12.24
N LEU A 129 -3.03 -14.38 -12.32
CA LEU A 129 -4.29 -14.04 -12.96
C LEU A 129 -4.96 -12.85 -12.26
N VAL A 130 -5.07 -12.89 -10.94
CA VAL A 130 -5.66 -11.78 -10.15
C VAL A 130 -4.82 -10.51 -10.30
N TYR A 131 -3.51 -10.60 -10.25
CA TYR A 131 -2.61 -9.45 -10.37
C TYR A 131 -2.73 -8.78 -11.75
N ASN A 132 -2.76 -9.57 -12.82
CA ASN A 132 -2.95 -9.05 -14.17
C ASN A 132 -4.34 -8.41 -14.33
N SER A 133 -5.38 -9.01 -13.80
CA SER A 133 -6.73 -8.43 -13.82
C SER A 133 -6.80 -7.10 -13.07
N ILE A 134 -6.11 -6.97 -11.91
CA ILE A 134 -6.00 -5.70 -11.16
C ILE A 134 -5.23 -4.67 -11.99
N LYS A 135 -4.11 -5.05 -12.60
CA LYS A 135 -3.31 -4.18 -13.46
C LYS A 135 -4.18 -3.61 -14.59
N GLU A 136 -4.86 -4.46 -15.35
CA GLU A 136 -5.74 -4.04 -16.44
C GLU A 136 -6.86 -3.11 -15.94
N PHE A 137 -7.47 -3.46 -14.81
CA PHE A 137 -8.50 -2.63 -14.18
C PHE A 137 -7.97 -1.23 -13.83
N MET A 138 -6.81 -1.14 -13.19
CA MET A 138 -6.18 0.13 -12.84
C MET A 138 -5.80 0.94 -14.08
N GLN A 139 -5.29 0.26 -15.12
CA GLN A 139 -4.89 0.90 -16.37
C GLN A 139 -6.08 1.49 -17.15
N ARG A 140 -7.24 0.86 -17.06
CA ARG A 140 -8.49 1.34 -17.70
C ARG A 140 -9.19 2.43 -16.91
N GLN A 141 -8.87 2.57 -15.62
CA GLN A 141 -9.53 3.49 -14.71
C GLN A 141 -8.52 4.48 -14.12
N LYS A 142 -8.98 5.64 -13.66
CA LYS A 142 -8.13 6.62 -12.94
C LYS A 142 -7.85 6.16 -11.50
N ILE A 143 -7.22 4.99 -11.36
CA ILE A 143 -6.86 4.39 -10.08
C ILE A 143 -5.35 4.44 -9.94
N GLY A 144 -4.87 5.24 -9.00
CA GLY A 144 -3.42 5.35 -8.73
C GLY A 144 -2.91 4.24 -7.83
N VAL A 145 -3.73 3.79 -6.89
CA VAL A 145 -3.36 2.81 -5.86
C VAL A 145 -4.51 1.84 -5.64
N PHE A 146 -4.19 0.55 -5.68
CA PHE A 146 -5.15 -0.52 -5.43
C PHE A 146 -4.56 -1.57 -4.49
N GLY A 147 -5.38 -2.28 -3.74
CA GLY A 147 -4.89 -3.27 -2.79
C GLY A 147 -5.77 -4.48 -2.61
N LEU A 148 -5.25 -5.42 -1.83
CA LEU A 148 -5.96 -6.61 -1.41
C LEU A 148 -6.55 -6.42 -0.01
N SER A 149 -7.59 -7.18 0.30
CA SER A 149 -8.18 -7.22 1.65
C SER A 149 -7.26 -7.90 2.64
N GLN A 150 -7.35 -7.46 3.87
CA GLN A 150 -6.86 -8.22 5.02
C GLN A 150 -7.92 -9.21 5.53
N THR A 151 -7.48 -10.18 6.31
CA THR A 151 -8.36 -11.22 6.87
C THR A 151 -9.56 -10.64 7.64
N GLY A 152 -9.37 -9.52 8.36
CA GLY A 152 -10.44 -8.86 9.12
C GLY A 152 -11.50 -8.15 8.27
N ASP A 153 -11.13 -7.69 7.09
CA ASP A 153 -12.04 -6.96 6.19
C ASP A 153 -13.13 -7.85 5.60
N MET A 154 -12.86 -9.16 5.51
CA MET A 154 -13.79 -10.14 4.93
C MET A 154 -15.02 -10.41 5.77
N PHE A 155 -14.90 -10.27 7.09
CA PHE A 155 -16.02 -10.55 8.00
C PHE A 155 -17.00 -9.40 8.09
N ALA A 156 -16.59 -8.20 7.70
CA ALA A 156 -17.36 -6.98 7.90
C ALA A 156 -18.24 -6.57 6.71
N ARG A 157 -18.09 -7.18 5.52
CA ARG A 157 -18.71 -6.64 4.30
C ARG A 157 -19.20 -7.69 3.33
N THR A 158 -20.52 -7.73 3.19
CA THR A 158 -21.24 -8.41 2.09
C THR A 158 -21.33 -7.56 0.83
N ASN A 159 -21.13 -6.24 0.92
CA ASN A 159 -21.20 -5.30 -0.20
C ASN A 159 -19.81 -4.70 -0.46
N THR A 160 -19.23 -5.09 -1.55
CA THR A 160 -17.90 -4.69 -1.97
C THR A 160 -17.90 -3.33 -2.63
N LYS A 161 -17.67 -2.31 -1.84
CA LYS A 161 -17.28 -1.02 -2.34
C LYS A 161 -15.80 -1.13 -2.74
N ILE A 162 -15.52 -1.27 -4.03
CA ILE A 162 -14.17 -1.46 -4.55
C ILE A 162 -13.37 -0.15 -4.47
N LEU A 163 -13.99 0.97 -4.83
CA LEU A 163 -13.32 2.27 -4.89
C LEU A 163 -13.47 3.07 -3.60
N ARG A 164 -12.54 4.01 -3.39
CA ARG A 164 -12.42 4.87 -2.20
C ARG A 164 -12.22 4.08 -0.93
N ASN A 165 -11.47 3.03 -1.01
CA ASN A 165 -11.04 2.24 0.15
C ASN A 165 -9.57 2.53 0.45
N LYS A 166 -9.25 2.58 1.74
CA LYS A 166 -7.87 2.60 2.20
C LYS A 166 -7.20 1.28 1.85
N VAL A 167 -6.01 1.35 1.30
CA VAL A 167 -5.18 0.18 1.00
C VAL A 167 -4.19 -0.01 2.14
N MET A 168 -4.00 -1.25 2.55
CA MET A 168 -3.00 -1.64 3.56
C MET A 168 -2.14 -2.76 2.98
N ASN A 169 -1.01 -3.02 3.54
CA ASN A 169 -0.09 -4.16 3.37
C ASN A 169 0.26 -4.62 1.93
N THR A 170 -0.70 -4.78 1.03
CA THR A 170 -0.46 -5.21 -0.35
C THR A 170 -1.01 -4.14 -1.29
N THR A 171 -0.10 -3.46 -1.98
CA THR A 171 -0.43 -2.25 -2.72
C THR A 171 0.07 -2.34 -4.15
N PHE A 172 -0.84 -2.26 -5.12
CA PHE A 172 -0.53 -2.13 -6.54
C PHE A 172 -0.35 -0.64 -6.87
N ILE A 173 0.74 -0.31 -7.51
CA ILE A 173 1.12 1.05 -7.89
C ILE A 173 1.33 1.10 -9.41
N ASP A 174 0.70 2.09 -10.04
CA ASP A 174 0.98 2.47 -11.41
C ASP A 174 1.89 3.70 -11.41
N THR A 175 3.11 3.57 -11.94
CA THR A 175 4.11 4.65 -11.94
C THR A 175 3.79 5.80 -12.89
N ARG A 176 2.75 5.68 -13.72
CA ARG A 176 2.32 6.74 -14.63
C ARG A 176 1.59 7.87 -13.90
N PHE A 177 0.96 7.61 -12.74
CA PHE A 177 0.40 8.68 -11.95
C PHE A 177 1.47 9.39 -11.10
N ILE A 178 1.23 10.63 -10.73
CA ILE A 178 2.15 11.39 -9.89
C ILE A 178 2.04 10.91 -8.46
N TYR A 179 3.13 10.37 -7.92
CA TYR A 179 3.23 9.94 -6.54
C TYR A 179 3.97 11.00 -5.71
N ARG A 180 3.28 11.57 -4.75
CA ARG A 180 3.88 12.58 -3.86
C ARG A 180 4.52 12.01 -2.61
N GLY A 181 4.50 10.72 -2.48
CA GLY A 181 5.14 10.02 -1.38
C GLY A 181 4.29 9.91 -0.12
N GLU A 182 4.74 9.02 0.74
CA GLU A 182 4.20 8.83 2.08
C GLU A 182 4.90 9.80 3.04
N ARG A 183 4.14 10.63 3.75
CA ARG A 183 4.66 11.73 4.56
C ARG A 183 4.74 11.45 6.05
N GLY A 184 4.04 10.45 6.53
CA GLY A 184 3.98 10.11 7.95
C GLY A 184 4.97 9.02 8.32
N VAL A 185 5.54 9.10 9.53
CA VAL A 185 6.30 7.98 10.10
C VAL A 185 5.38 6.84 10.55
N GLN A 186 4.11 7.11 10.76
CA GLN A 186 3.03 6.15 11.05
C GLN A 186 1.77 6.52 10.27
N ASP A 187 0.81 5.59 10.18
CA ASP A 187 -0.42 5.75 9.40
C ASP A 187 -0.15 6.08 7.92
N ASN A 188 0.94 5.53 7.38
CA ASN A 188 1.34 5.73 5.99
C ASN A 188 0.22 5.34 5.02
N ASP A 189 -0.48 4.26 5.30
CA ASP A 189 -1.64 3.78 4.56
C ASP A 189 -2.78 4.81 4.51
N THR A 190 -3.03 5.51 5.61
CA THR A 190 -4.04 6.57 5.67
C THR A 190 -3.55 7.83 4.96
N SER A 191 -2.29 8.20 5.14
CA SER A 191 -1.66 9.32 4.42
C SER A 191 -1.69 9.10 2.91
N GLN A 192 -1.36 7.90 2.45
CA GLN A 192 -1.41 7.52 1.04
C GLN A 192 -2.84 7.59 0.51
N PHE A 193 -3.81 7.03 1.25
CA PHE A 193 -5.22 7.08 0.86
C PHE A 193 -5.71 8.52 0.66
N VAL A 194 -5.50 9.39 1.64
CA VAL A 194 -5.94 10.79 1.56
C VAL A 194 -5.16 11.56 0.49
N GLY A 195 -3.85 11.35 0.41
CA GLY A 195 -2.98 12.02 -0.55
C GLY A 195 -3.34 11.69 -2.00
N VAL A 196 -3.46 10.40 -2.34
CA VAL A 196 -3.81 9.95 -3.70
C VAL A 196 -5.21 10.46 -4.10
N MET A 197 -6.17 10.39 -3.19
CA MET A 197 -7.51 10.91 -3.43
C MET A 197 -7.51 12.43 -3.62
N ASN A 198 -6.70 13.17 -2.86
CA ASN A 198 -6.59 14.62 -3.00
C ASN A 198 -5.92 15.05 -4.31
N GLU A 199 -5.08 14.19 -4.90
CA GLU A 199 -4.50 14.37 -6.25
C GLU A 199 -5.51 14.07 -7.38
N GLY A 200 -6.72 13.69 -7.05
CA GLY A 200 -7.78 13.41 -8.02
C GLY A 200 -7.79 11.98 -8.56
N PHE A 201 -7.01 11.06 -8.00
CA PHE A 201 -7.03 9.64 -8.34
C PHE A 201 -7.89 8.85 -7.36
N PHE A 202 -8.45 7.74 -7.83
CA PHE A 202 -9.10 6.80 -6.93
C PHE A 202 -8.09 5.87 -6.27
N THR A 203 -8.43 5.48 -5.06
CA THR A 203 -7.86 4.31 -4.41
C THR A 203 -8.92 3.23 -4.35
N GLY A 204 -8.50 1.98 -4.32
CA GLY A 204 -9.42 0.87 -4.25
C GLY A 204 -8.83 -0.35 -3.57
N SER A 205 -9.68 -1.28 -3.20
CA SER A 205 -9.25 -2.58 -2.69
C SER A 205 -10.23 -3.68 -3.09
N LEU A 206 -9.68 -4.85 -3.40
CA LEU A 206 -10.46 -6.04 -3.62
C LEU A 206 -10.87 -6.61 -2.25
N ALA A 207 -12.11 -6.31 -1.82
CA ALA A 207 -12.62 -6.71 -0.52
C ALA A 207 -13.11 -8.17 -0.45
N SER A 208 -13.11 -8.88 -1.57
CA SER A 208 -13.54 -10.28 -1.65
C SER A 208 -12.69 -11.04 -2.67
N GLY A 209 -12.60 -12.33 -2.50
CA GLY A 209 -11.92 -13.21 -3.44
C GLY A 209 -10.49 -13.56 -3.04
N LEU A 210 -9.62 -12.60 -2.84
CA LEU A 210 -8.23 -12.84 -2.46
C LEU A 210 -7.88 -12.13 -1.14
N VAL A 211 -7.38 -12.87 -0.19
CA VAL A 211 -7.05 -12.41 1.16
C VAL A 211 -5.61 -12.67 1.48
N LEU A 212 -4.94 -11.64 1.94
CA LEU A 212 -3.57 -11.73 2.43
C LEU A 212 -3.52 -12.47 3.78
N LYS A 213 -2.64 -13.46 3.87
CA LYS A 213 -2.30 -14.12 5.13
C LYS A 213 -0.96 -13.59 5.64
N GLN A 214 -1.00 -12.99 6.80
CA GLN A 214 0.14 -12.34 7.41
C GLN A 214 0.41 -12.85 8.83
N THR A 215 1.67 -12.81 9.25
CA THR A 215 2.02 -12.96 10.66
C THR A 215 1.59 -11.68 11.41
N SER A 216 1.09 -11.83 12.62
CA SER A 216 0.74 -10.67 13.45
C SER A 216 1.98 -9.78 13.68
N SER A 217 1.93 -8.54 13.22
CA SER A 217 2.99 -7.55 13.42
C SER A 217 3.18 -7.17 14.90
N ALA A 218 2.17 -7.40 15.75
CA ALA A 218 2.23 -7.07 17.18
C ALA A 218 3.20 -7.96 17.97
N THR A 219 3.57 -9.13 17.43
CA THR A 219 4.43 -10.11 18.10
C THR A 219 5.77 -10.35 17.39
N ALA A 220 5.97 -9.76 16.22
CA ALA A 220 7.19 -9.91 15.44
C ALA A 220 8.23 -8.86 15.87
N SER A 221 9.48 -9.27 16.11
CA SER A 221 10.61 -8.35 16.29
C SER A 221 10.95 -7.65 14.96
N GLY A 222 11.49 -6.43 15.04
CA GLY A 222 11.85 -5.60 13.88
C GLY A 222 10.67 -4.86 13.24
N GLY A 223 10.91 -4.23 12.11
CA GLY A 223 9.91 -3.43 11.41
C GLY A 223 9.48 -2.18 12.20
N LEU A 224 8.18 -1.92 12.28
CA LEU A 224 7.63 -0.76 13.00
C LEU A 224 7.41 -0.98 14.50
N THR A 225 7.77 -2.14 15.06
CA THR A 225 7.49 -2.49 16.46
C THR A 225 8.15 -1.50 17.43
N ASP A 226 9.41 -1.15 17.19
CA ASP A 226 10.14 -0.19 18.02
C ASP A 226 9.48 1.19 17.97
N LEU A 227 9.05 1.61 16.80
CA LEU A 227 8.32 2.87 16.62
C LEU A 227 6.99 2.88 17.35
N TYR A 228 6.26 1.76 17.39
CA TYR A 228 5.01 1.63 18.15
C TYR A 228 5.25 1.67 19.66
N ASN A 229 6.34 1.10 20.13
CA ASN A 229 6.73 1.12 21.55
C ASN A 229 7.15 2.51 22.01
N GLU A 230 7.88 3.25 21.19
CA GLU A 230 8.30 4.63 21.47
C GLU A 230 7.15 5.64 21.38
N CYS A 231 6.21 5.38 20.49
CA CYS A 231 5.21 6.33 20.08
C CYS A 231 3.85 6.03 20.68
N LYS A 232 3.44 6.85 21.64
CA LYS A 232 2.08 6.77 22.19
C LYS A 232 1.00 6.93 21.12
N LEU A 233 -0.12 6.24 21.27
CA LEU A 233 -1.26 6.26 20.33
C LEU A 233 -1.78 7.66 19.97
N LEU A 234 -1.70 8.63 20.89
CA LEU A 234 -2.10 10.01 20.65
C LEU A 234 -1.34 10.63 19.48
N ASN A 235 -0.04 10.42 19.45
CA ASN A 235 0.79 10.97 18.39
C ASN A 235 0.44 10.38 17.01
N LYS A 236 0.19 9.07 16.95
CA LYS A 236 -0.28 8.41 15.73
C LYS A 236 -1.56 9.07 15.20
N SER A 237 -2.48 9.42 16.10
CA SER A 237 -3.77 10.01 15.76
C SER A 237 -3.68 11.43 15.20
N LEU A 238 -2.59 12.15 15.43
CA LEU A 238 -2.38 13.53 14.98
C LEU A 238 -1.66 13.64 13.63
N ILE A 239 -0.95 12.61 13.20
CA ILE A 239 -0.13 12.67 11.97
C ILE A 239 -0.98 13.04 10.75
N VAL A 240 -2.07 12.32 10.50
CA VAL A 240 -2.93 12.56 9.34
C VAL A 240 -3.67 13.92 9.42
N PRO A 241 -4.23 14.33 10.57
CA PRO A 241 -4.77 15.68 10.72
C PRO A 241 -3.77 16.82 10.48
N ILE A 242 -2.51 16.63 10.87
CA ILE A 242 -1.46 17.65 10.61
C ILE A 242 -1.15 17.75 9.11
N GLN A 243 -1.11 16.61 8.41
CA GLN A 243 -0.86 16.59 6.97
C GLN A 243 -2.01 17.17 6.14
N PHE A 244 -3.23 16.90 6.55
CA PHE A 244 -4.45 17.23 5.81
C PHE A 244 -5.49 17.90 6.72
N PRO A 245 -5.20 19.10 7.27
CA PRO A 245 -6.06 19.73 8.28
C PRO A 245 -7.46 20.09 7.77
N SER A 246 -7.62 20.35 6.47
CA SER A 246 -8.92 20.60 5.84
C SER A 246 -9.77 19.34 5.62
N LEU A 247 -9.13 18.17 5.61
CA LEU A 247 -9.78 16.88 5.30
C LEU A 247 -9.90 15.96 6.51
N CYS A 248 -9.07 16.18 7.53
CA CYS A 248 -8.94 15.27 8.66
C CYS A 248 -8.88 16.05 9.98
N HIS A 249 -9.43 15.45 11.02
CA HIS A 249 -9.29 15.93 12.40
C HIS A 249 -9.14 14.78 13.38
N ALA A 250 -8.69 15.05 14.59
CA ALA A 250 -8.64 14.07 15.67
C ALA A 250 -9.95 14.13 16.46
N GLU A 251 -10.53 12.97 16.75
CA GLU A 251 -11.72 12.86 17.61
C GLU A 251 -11.62 11.68 18.58
N LYS A 252 -12.38 11.75 19.67
CA LYS A 252 -12.53 10.66 20.61
C LYS A 252 -13.53 9.65 20.04
N GLN A 253 -13.08 8.41 19.85
CA GLN A 253 -13.96 7.34 19.40
C GLN A 253 -14.95 6.95 20.49
N LYS A 254 -16.23 6.79 20.15
CA LYS A 254 -17.26 6.30 21.10
C LYS A 254 -17.06 4.84 21.50
N ARG A 255 -16.40 4.07 20.62
CA ARG A 255 -16.03 2.66 20.85
C ARG A 255 -14.55 2.56 21.21
N ASN A 256 -14.07 1.39 21.58
CA ASN A 256 -12.65 1.12 21.92
C ASN A 256 -12.10 1.97 23.08
N GLY A 257 -12.84 2.10 24.17
CA GLY A 257 -12.38 2.78 25.39
C GLY A 257 -12.21 4.29 25.25
N GLY A 258 -12.79 4.91 24.23
CA GLY A 258 -12.69 6.36 24.03
C GLY A 258 -11.32 6.83 23.50
N ARG A 259 -10.59 5.99 22.79
CA ARG A 259 -9.30 6.31 22.18
C ARG A 259 -9.42 7.51 21.23
N ILE A 260 -8.45 8.42 21.28
CA ILE A 260 -8.31 9.47 20.26
C ILE A 260 -7.80 8.84 18.97
N HIS A 261 -8.46 9.19 17.87
CA HIS A 261 -8.11 8.68 16.55
C HIS A 261 -8.35 9.75 15.48
N HIS A 262 -7.65 9.67 14.36
CA HIS A 262 -7.95 10.53 13.22
C HIS A 262 -9.31 10.15 12.60
N LYS A 263 -9.98 11.13 12.07
CA LYS A 263 -11.21 10.98 11.28
C LYS A 263 -11.11 11.76 9.97
N ILE A 264 -11.44 11.07 8.89
CA ILE A 264 -11.41 11.64 7.54
C ILE A 264 -12.80 12.15 7.20
N ASN A 265 -12.90 13.38 6.74
CA ASN A 265 -14.13 13.93 6.21
C ASN A 265 -14.30 13.52 4.74
N ASN A 266 -14.89 12.36 4.54
CA ASN A 266 -15.11 11.78 3.21
C ASN A 266 -15.96 12.66 2.29
N LYS A 267 -16.74 13.62 2.82
CA LYS A 267 -17.55 14.55 2.01
C LYS A 267 -16.67 15.54 1.23
N HIS A 268 -15.52 15.88 1.77
CA HIS A 268 -14.57 16.83 1.16
C HIS A 268 -13.47 16.12 0.37
N LEU A 269 -13.30 14.80 0.54
CA LEU A 269 -12.27 14.04 -0.15
C LEU A 269 -12.62 13.89 -1.64
N SER A 270 -11.70 14.27 -2.51
CA SER A 270 -11.80 14.13 -3.97
C SER A 270 -11.00 12.88 -4.45
N PRO A 271 -11.30 12.26 -5.60
CA PRO A 271 -12.46 12.50 -6.43
C PRO A 271 -13.74 11.93 -5.81
N LYS A 272 -14.85 12.57 -6.09
CA LYS A 272 -16.15 12.10 -5.58
C LYS A 272 -16.72 11.07 -6.53
N LEU A 273 -17.22 9.97 -5.99
CA LEU A 273 -18.09 9.07 -6.75
C LEU A 273 -19.40 9.80 -7.05
N ILE A 274 -19.83 9.76 -8.28
CA ILE A 274 -21.13 10.27 -8.67
C ILE A 274 -22.19 9.43 -7.95
N GLN A 275 -23.02 10.08 -7.13
CA GLN A 275 -24.19 9.43 -6.57
C GLN A 275 -25.25 9.34 -7.66
N GLY A 276 -25.48 8.14 -8.17
CA GLY A 276 -26.46 7.86 -9.20
C GLY A 276 -26.74 6.36 -9.27
N LYS A 277 -27.66 5.97 -10.15
CA LYS A 277 -27.90 4.55 -10.41
C LYS A 277 -26.57 3.87 -10.74
N ARG A 278 -26.34 2.65 -10.28
CA ARG A 278 -25.09 1.89 -10.46
C ARG A 278 -24.56 1.83 -11.89
N SER A 279 -25.46 2.01 -12.87
CA SER A 279 -25.15 2.13 -14.30
C SER A 279 -24.40 3.41 -14.70
N ASN A 280 -24.36 4.42 -13.82
CA ASN A 280 -23.71 5.72 -14.09
C ASN A 280 -22.38 5.90 -13.36
N ILE A 281 -21.79 4.82 -12.86
CA ILE A 281 -20.39 4.87 -12.45
C ILE A 281 -19.62 5.08 -13.74
N ALA A 282 -18.79 6.12 -13.80
CA ALA A 282 -18.05 6.52 -14.99
C ALA A 282 -16.95 5.52 -15.42
N TRP A 283 -17.30 4.25 -15.45
CA TRP A 283 -16.47 3.19 -16.00
C TRP A 283 -16.26 3.37 -17.51
N ASP A 284 -17.25 4.01 -18.17
CA ASP A 284 -17.30 4.16 -19.63
C ASP A 284 -16.58 5.43 -20.15
N THR A 285 -16.07 6.29 -19.27
CA THR A 285 -15.49 7.58 -19.69
C THR A 285 -13.99 7.54 -19.94
N TYR A 286 -13.34 6.43 -19.69
CA TYR A 286 -11.90 6.26 -19.94
C TYR A 286 -11.71 5.65 -21.33
N LYS A 287 -11.30 6.48 -22.29
CA LYS A 287 -10.75 5.97 -23.55
C LYS A 287 -9.35 5.43 -23.26
N GLU A 288 -9.01 4.29 -23.85
CA GLU A 288 -7.73 3.59 -23.67
C GLU A 288 -6.49 4.47 -23.91
N ASP A 289 -6.65 5.54 -24.68
CA ASP A 289 -5.56 6.44 -25.10
C ASP A 289 -5.47 7.73 -24.28
N THR A 290 -6.23 7.90 -23.21
CA THR A 290 -6.17 9.14 -22.43
C THR A 290 -5.03 9.03 -21.41
N PRO A 291 -3.97 9.85 -21.52
CA PRO A 291 -2.93 9.84 -20.51
C PRO A 291 -3.53 10.20 -19.14
N PHE A 292 -2.99 9.62 -18.09
CA PHE A 292 -3.38 9.99 -16.73
C PHE A 292 -3.18 11.49 -16.56
N THR A 293 -4.27 12.22 -16.50
CA THR A 293 -4.26 13.66 -16.23
C THR A 293 -4.61 13.89 -14.78
N ASN A 294 -4.08 14.93 -14.19
CA ASN A 294 -4.42 15.36 -12.83
C ASN A 294 -5.82 16.02 -12.77
N GLU A 295 -6.53 16.05 -13.86
CA GLU A 295 -7.87 16.62 -13.88
C GLU A 295 -8.87 15.72 -13.18
N PRO A 296 -9.75 16.26 -12.34
CA PRO A 296 -10.84 15.51 -11.74
C PRO A 296 -11.77 14.99 -12.85
N ILE A 297 -12.34 13.81 -12.63
CA ILE A 297 -13.36 13.25 -13.54
C ILE A 297 -14.50 14.28 -13.62
N ARG A 298 -14.60 14.98 -14.73
CA ARG A 298 -15.71 15.89 -14.96
C ARG A 298 -16.99 15.08 -15.13
N LYS A 299 -18.08 15.52 -14.52
CA LYS A 299 -19.41 15.05 -14.88
C LYS A 299 -19.62 15.36 -16.34
N ASN A 300 -19.85 14.37 -17.19
CA ASN A 300 -20.48 14.64 -18.47
C ASN A 300 -21.85 15.20 -18.13
N GLY A 301 -22.03 16.49 -18.41
CA GLY A 301 -23.31 17.15 -18.20
C GLY A 301 -24.38 16.39 -18.99
N THR A 302 -25.39 15.95 -18.30
CA THR A 302 -26.69 15.75 -18.92
C THR A 302 -27.26 17.15 -19.12
N GLU A 303 -27.28 17.63 -20.35
CA GLU A 303 -28.28 18.58 -20.75
C GLU A 303 -29.67 18.02 -20.50
#